data_4a8b9616ccc315905f5aff5a86a1ff0c
#
_entry.id   4a8b9616ccc315905f5aff5a86a1ff0c
#
_cell.length_a   1.000
_cell.length_b   1.000
_cell.length_c   1.000
_cell.angle_alpha   90.00
_cell.angle_beta   90.00
_cell.angle_gamma   90.00
#
_symmetry.space_group_name_H-M   'P 1'
#
loop_
_entity.id
_entity.type
_entity.pdbx_description
1 polymer ?
#
loop_
_entity_poly.entity_id
_entity_poly.type
_entity_poly.pdbx_seq_one_letter_code
_entity_poly.pdbx_strand_id
1 'polypeptide(L)'
;MKKIFLMRHSIPEKGDMPNEQIPLSEEGKALAVSKRNIFSNVDRCFSSPYRRAMETAEFIADHPVIVKELHERTIGDAREDFWLKQYEDHDFRNPGGESLNQVKVRMKTAIDSIVGQMKEGETALVVSHATAICAYLLSYCEIEVKDAANKARKISFHGKEILNGRFQPADGFEILFEND
;
A
#
# COMPACT_ATOMS: atom_id res chain seq x y z
N MET A 1 11.37 -19.80 -1.82
CA MET A 1 10.20 -18.91 -1.99
C MET A 1 10.25 -17.82 -0.93
N LYS A 2 10.17 -16.55 -1.32
CA LYS A 2 10.09 -15.40 -0.43
C LYS A 2 8.65 -14.90 -0.40
N LYS A 3 8.20 -14.36 0.74
CA LYS A 3 6.83 -13.88 0.92
C LYS A 3 6.82 -12.43 1.39
N ILE A 4 5.97 -11.60 0.79
CA ILE A 4 5.66 -10.26 1.29
C ILE A 4 4.17 -10.18 1.60
N PHE A 5 3.83 -9.60 2.75
CA PHE A 5 2.50 -9.10 3.00
C PHE A 5 2.51 -7.58 2.79
N LEU A 6 1.87 -7.13 1.72
CA LEU A 6 1.80 -5.71 1.34
C LEU A 6 0.53 -5.10 1.93
N MET A 7 0.71 -4.32 3.01
CA MET A 7 -0.37 -3.83 3.87
C MET A 7 -0.62 -2.33 3.66
N ARG A 8 -1.88 -1.95 3.56
CA ARG A 8 -2.31 -0.57 3.73
C ARG A 8 -2.17 -0.16 5.21
N HIS A 9 -1.66 1.05 5.48
CA HIS A 9 -1.62 1.60 6.85
C HIS A 9 -3.00 1.54 7.52
N SER A 10 -3.02 1.57 8.84
CA SER A 10 -4.22 1.58 9.66
C SER A 10 -4.98 2.92 9.58
N ILE A 11 -6.01 3.10 10.39
CA ILE A 11 -6.93 4.24 10.34
C ILE A 11 -6.20 5.53 10.74
N PRO A 12 -6.11 6.53 9.84
CA PRO A 12 -5.45 7.78 10.14
C PRO A 12 -6.32 8.69 11.00
N GLU A 13 -5.67 9.61 11.72
CA GLU A 13 -6.35 10.73 12.38
C GLU A 13 -7.02 11.63 11.33
N LYS A 14 -8.09 12.29 11.72
CA LYS A 14 -8.74 13.36 10.94
C LYS A 14 -8.13 14.69 11.35
N GLY A 15 -7.86 15.56 10.39
CA GLY A 15 -7.32 16.89 10.68
C GLY A 15 -6.69 17.54 9.45
N ASP A 16 -6.33 18.80 9.63
CA ASP A 16 -5.72 19.64 8.61
C ASP A 16 -4.20 19.69 8.82
N MET A 17 -3.56 18.56 8.57
CA MET A 17 -2.11 18.38 8.64
C MET A 17 -1.53 18.05 7.28
N PRO A 18 -0.24 18.36 7.02
CA PRO A 18 0.45 17.84 5.84
C PRO A 18 0.29 16.32 5.75
N ASN A 19 0.03 15.82 4.54
CA ASN A 19 -0.33 14.41 4.29
C ASN A 19 0.68 13.43 4.89
N GLU A 20 1.97 13.74 4.80
CA GLU A 20 3.06 12.90 5.31
C GLU A 20 3.14 12.87 6.85
N GLN A 21 2.52 13.83 7.52
CA GLN A 21 2.58 13.99 8.99
C GLN A 21 1.32 13.45 9.71
N ILE A 22 0.30 13.03 8.98
CA ILE A 22 -0.96 12.53 9.55
C ILE A 22 -0.68 11.24 10.34
N PRO A 23 -0.91 11.23 11.68
CA PRO A 23 -0.71 10.05 12.51
C PRO A 23 -1.88 9.08 12.41
N LEU A 24 -1.76 7.94 13.07
CA LEU A 24 -2.91 7.07 13.34
C LEU A 24 -3.84 7.71 14.36
N SER A 25 -5.15 7.47 14.21
CA SER A 25 -6.14 7.69 15.26
C SER A 25 -5.95 6.67 16.39
N GLU A 26 -6.58 6.89 17.55
CA GLU A 26 -6.57 5.91 18.64
C GLU A 26 -7.20 4.58 18.19
N GLU A 27 -8.26 4.61 17.43
CA GLU A 27 -8.86 3.44 16.79
C GLU A 27 -7.87 2.75 15.83
N GLY A 28 -7.14 3.52 15.04
CA GLY A 28 -6.12 3.00 14.13
C GLY A 28 -4.95 2.33 14.85
N LYS A 29 -4.51 2.88 15.98
CA LYS A 29 -3.50 2.25 16.84
C LYS A 29 -3.98 0.91 17.39
N ALA A 30 -5.20 0.87 17.91
CA ALA A 30 -5.81 -0.35 18.43
C ALA A 30 -5.95 -1.44 17.35
N LEU A 31 -6.37 -1.05 16.14
CA LEU A 31 -6.46 -1.96 15.00
C LEU A 31 -5.08 -2.52 14.62
N ALA A 32 -4.04 -1.69 14.55
CA ALA A 32 -2.68 -2.14 14.27
C ALA A 32 -2.18 -3.13 15.33
N VAL A 33 -2.34 -2.80 16.61
CA VAL A 33 -1.97 -3.68 17.72
C VAL A 33 -2.68 -5.05 17.60
N SER A 34 -3.94 -5.07 17.19
CA SER A 34 -4.71 -6.32 17.01
C SER A 34 -4.12 -7.25 15.95
N LYS A 35 -3.32 -6.72 15.03
CA LYS A 35 -2.65 -7.50 13.96
C LYS A 35 -1.31 -8.10 14.41
N ARG A 36 -0.74 -7.65 15.53
CA ARG A 36 0.60 -8.05 15.98
C ARG A 36 0.79 -9.57 16.05
N ASN A 37 -0.20 -10.29 16.57
CA ASN A 37 -0.11 -11.75 16.68
C ASN A 37 -0.08 -12.45 15.33
N ILE A 38 -0.79 -11.92 14.34
CA ILE A 38 -0.85 -12.49 12.98
C ILE A 38 0.54 -12.38 12.30
N PHE A 39 1.26 -11.29 12.56
CA PHE A 39 2.56 -10.99 11.96
C PHE A 39 3.76 -11.22 12.91
N SER A 40 3.55 -11.97 14.00
CA SER A 40 4.60 -12.23 15.00
C SER A 40 5.84 -12.96 14.46
N ASN A 41 5.70 -13.67 13.35
CA ASN A 41 6.77 -14.46 12.73
C ASN A 41 7.32 -13.84 11.43
N VAL A 42 7.09 -12.54 11.17
CA VAL A 42 7.76 -11.89 10.06
C VAL A 42 9.23 -11.65 10.37
N ASP A 43 10.09 -11.96 9.41
CA ASP A 43 11.55 -11.82 9.56
C ASP A 43 11.98 -10.37 9.37
N ARG A 44 11.23 -9.61 8.59
CA ARG A 44 11.54 -8.21 8.24
C ARG A 44 10.31 -7.36 8.19
N CYS A 45 10.47 -6.07 8.48
CA CYS A 45 9.42 -5.07 8.33
C CYS A 45 9.95 -3.84 7.59
N PHE A 46 9.18 -3.35 6.63
CA PHE A 46 9.47 -2.15 5.85
C PHE A 46 8.26 -1.22 5.85
N SER A 47 8.49 0.08 5.80
CA SER A 47 7.41 1.06 5.82
C SER A 47 7.69 2.26 4.92
N SER A 48 6.60 2.79 4.37
CA SER A 48 6.55 4.15 3.83
C SER A 48 7.04 5.16 4.89
N PRO A 49 7.64 6.29 4.48
CA PRO A 49 8.06 7.35 5.40
C PRO A 49 6.90 8.15 5.99
N TYR A 50 5.66 8.00 5.49
CA TYR A 50 4.51 8.71 6.02
C TYR A 50 4.16 8.20 7.42
N ARG A 51 3.89 9.14 8.33
CA ARG A 51 3.73 8.86 9.76
C ARG A 51 2.73 7.74 10.04
N ARG A 52 1.56 7.75 9.42
CA ARG A 52 0.52 6.72 9.60
C ARG A 52 0.97 5.31 9.20
N ALA A 53 1.86 5.20 8.21
CA ALA A 53 2.44 3.92 7.81
C ALA A 53 3.53 3.47 8.77
N MET A 54 4.41 4.37 9.20
CA MET A 54 5.44 4.09 10.20
C MET A 54 4.84 3.63 11.51
N GLU A 55 3.83 4.35 12.02
CA GLU A 55 3.14 3.97 13.26
C GLU A 55 2.44 2.61 13.13
N THR A 56 1.81 2.33 11.98
CA THR A 56 1.23 0.99 11.72
C THR A 56 2.29 -0.08 11.82
N ALA A 57 3.42 0.09 11.16
CA ALA A 57 4.52 -0.87 11.16
C ALA A 57 5.10 -1.07 12.57
N GLU A 58 5.31 -0.01 13.32
CA GLU A 58 5.86 -0.04 14.70
C GLU A 58 4.94 -0.76 15.69
N PHE A 59 3.62 -0.63 15.53
CA PHE A 59 2.66 -1.35 16.39
C PHE A 59 2.56 -2.84 16.04
N ILE A 60 2.90 -3.25 14.82
CA ILE A 60 2.75 -4.64 14.37
C ILE A 60 4.05 -5.43 14.50
N ALA A 61 5.19 -4.85 14.14
CA ALA A 61 6.47 -5.53 14.07
C ALA A 61 7.60 -4.68 14.66
N ASP A 62 8.70 -5.34 14.98
CA ASP A 62 9.86 -4.67 15.56
C ASP A 62 10.79 -4.13 14.43
N HIS A 63 11.42 -2.99 14.69
CA HIS A 63 12.48 -2.39 13.86
C HIS A 63 12.12 -2.21 12.36
N PRO A 64 11.02 -1.52 12.02
CA PRO A 64 10.70 -1.26 10.62
C PRO A 64 11.77 -0.42 9.93
N VAL A 65 12.12 -0.80 8.72
CA VAL A 65 13.06 -0.06 7.85
C VAL A 65 12.24 0.86 6.94
N ILE A 66 12.60 2.14 6.91
CA ILE A 66 11.92 3.12 6.06
C ILE A 66 12.43 3.00 4.63
N VAL A 67 11.47 2.88 3.68
CA VAL A 67 11.73 2.86 2.24
C VAL A 67 10.94 4.00 1.61
N LYS A 68 11.65 5.01 1.12
CA LYS A 68 11.06 6.27 0.63
C LYS A 68 10.04 6.03 -0.48
N GLU A 69 10.33 5.14 -1.40
CA GLU A 69 9.52 4.85 -2.57
C GLU A 69 8.17 4.19 -2.27
N LEU A 70 7.94 3.76 -1.02
CA LEU A 70 6.67 3.19 -0.56
C LEU A 70 5.61 4.25 -0.20
N HIS A 71 5.90 5.55 -0.38
CA HIS A 71 4.96 6.62 -0.06
C HIS A 71 3.70 6.58 -0.94
N GLU A 72 2.63 7.24 -0.48
CA GLU A 72 1.39 7.33 -1.24
C GLU A 72 1.57 8.12 -2.53
N ARG A 73 0.69 7.89 -3.49
CA ARG A 73 0.64 8.67 -4.71
C ARG A 73 0.56 10.17 -4.41
N THR A 74 1.45 10.94 -4.99
CA THR A 74 1.37 12.40 -4.93
C THR A 74 0.21 12.87 -5.79
N ILE A 75 -0.78 13.52 -5.15
CA ILE A 75 -2.02 13.94 -5.83
C ILE A 75 -1.78 15.16 -6.71
N GLY A 76 -0.99 16.13 -6.24
CA GLY A 76 -0.80 17.40 -6.91
C GLY A 76 -2.04 18.30 -6.80
N ASP A 77 -2.24 19.17 -7.79
CA ASP A 77 -3.38 20.08 -7.88
C ASP A 77 -4.59 19.32 -8.46
N ALA A 78 -5.36 18.72 -7.57
CA ALA A 78 -6.38 17.73 -7.90
C ALA A 78 -7.64 18.34 -8.50
N ARG A 79 -8.13 17.74 -9.57
CA ARG A 79 -9.49 17.95 -10.08
C ARG A 79 -10.47 17.06 -9.31
N GLU A 80 -11.74 17.46 -9.29
CA GLU A 80 -12.79 16.77 -8.54
C GLU A 80 -12.97 15.30 -8.90
N ASP A 81 -12.78 14.94 -10.17
CA ASP A 81 -12.98 13.60 -10.71
C ASP A 81 -11.67 12.77 -10.84
N PHE A 82 -10.56 13.25 -10.29
CA PHE A 82 -9.24 12.65 -10.53
C PHE A 82 -9.13 11.18 -10.11
N TRP A 83 -9.84 10.80 -9.05
CA TRP A 83 -9.74 9.44 -8.52
C TRP A 83 -10.24 8.39 -9.52
N LEU A 84 -11.35 8.66 -10.20
CA LEU A 84 -11.86 7.79 -11.27
C LEU A 84 -10.96 7.85 -12.52
N LYS A 85 -10.58 9.05 -12.93
CA LYS A 85 -9.76 9.26 -14.13
C LYS A 85 -8.43 8.51 -14.12
N GLN A 86 -7.79 8.41 -12.96
CA GLN A 86 -6.53 7.67 -12.85
C GLN A 86 -6.69 6.17 -13.17
N TYR A 87 -7.88 5.57 -12.96
CA TYR A 87 -8.16 4.18 -13.31
C TYR A 87 -8.68 4.00 -14.74
N GLU A 88 -9.22 5.04 -15.34
CA GLU A 88 -9.59 5.04 -16.76
C GLU A 88 -8.38 5.23 -17.68
N ASP A 89 -7.42 6.04 -17.25
CA ASP A 89 -6.15 6.29 -17.92
C ASP A 89 -5.02 6.28 -16.89
N HIS A 90 -4.19 5.25 -16.91
CA HIS A 90 -3.10 5.07 -15.95
C HIS A 90 -1.95 6.06 -16.13
N ASP A 91 -1.91 6.80 -17.23
CA ASP A 91 -0.96 7.90 -17.45
C ASP A 91 -1.53 9.27 -17.01
N PHE A 92 -2.82 9.30 -16.62
CA PHE A 92 -3.42 10.52 -16.09
C PHE A 92 -2.74 10.97 -14.80
N ARG A 93 -2.42 12.25 -14.72
CA ARG A 93 -1.92 12.92 -13.51
C ARG A 93 -2.44 14.34 -13.41
N ASN A 94 -2.63 14.81 -12.19
CA ASN A 94 -2.87 16.23 -11.92
C ASN A 94 -1.54 17.02 -12.06
N PRO A 95 -1.59 18.34 -12.30
CA PRO A 95 -0.39 19.18 -12.25
C PRO A 95 0.36 18.99 -10.92
N GLY A 96 1.65 18.70 -10.99
CA GLY A 96 2.50 18.42 -9.82
C GLY A 96 2.27 17.06 -9.15
N GLY A 97 1.38 16.23 -9.70
CA GLY A 97 1.09 14.90 -9.19
C GLY A 97 1.76 13.77 -9.96
N GLU A 98 1.53 12.54 -9.51
CA GLU A 98 1.98 11.30 -10.15
C GLU A 98 0.82 10.60 -10.85
N SER A 99 1.09 9.93 -11.97
CA SER A 99 0.19 8.96 -12.58
C SER A 99 0.31 7.59 -11.88
N LEU A 100 -0.69 6.71 -12.06
CA LEU A 100 -0.59 5.34 -11.56
C LEU A 100 0.59 4.59 -12.19
N ASN A 101 0.90 4.83 -13.46
CA ASN A 101 2.06 4.21 -14.11
C ASN A 101 3.38 4.67 -13.49
N GLN A 102 3.53 5.93 -13.11
CA GLN A 102 4.72 6.41 -12.40
C GLN A 102 4.84 5.76 -11.02
N VAL A 103 3.76 5.70 -10.26
CA VAL A 103 3.72 5.03 -8.94
C VAL A 103 4.01 3.54 -9.06
N LYS A 104 3.45 2.88 -10.07
CA LYS A 104 3.71 1.46 -10.37
C LYS A 104 5.20 1.18 -10.54
N VAL A 105 5.91 2.00 -11.31
CA VAL A 105 7.35 1.84 -11.57
C VAL A 105 8.16 1.98 -10.28
N ARG A 106 7.92 3.04 -9.48
CA ARG A 106 8.69 3.23 -8.24
C ARG A 106 8.37 2.19 -7.17
N MET A 107 7.09 1.79 -7.05
CA MET A 107 6.69 0.73 -6.12
C MET A 107 7.33 -0.62 -6.50
N LYS A 108 7.34 -0.94 -7.81
CA LYS A 108 8.00 -2.14 -8.29
C LYS A 108 9.50 -2.14 -7.96
N THR A 109 10.19 -1.04 -8.20
CA THR A 109 11.60 -0.88 -7.85
C THR A 109 11.84 -1.09 -6.35
N ALA A 110 10.98 -0.50 -5.50
CA ALA A 110 11.07 -0.68 -4.05
C ALA A 110 10.87 -2.14 -3.62
N ILE A 111 9.82 -2.78 -4.13
CA ILE A 111 9.51 -4.18 -3.79
C ILE A 111 10.61 -5.12 -4.29
N ASP A 112 11.10 -4.95 -5.53
CA ASP A 112 12.19 -5.75 -6.07
C ASP A 112 13.47 -5.60 -5.21
N SER A 113 13.77 -4.38 -4.74
CA SER A 113 14.90 -4.13 -3.84
C SER A 113 14.72 -4.82 -2.48
N ILE A 114 13.51 -4.79 -1.92
CA ILE A 114 13.17 -5.49 -0.67
C ILE A 114 13.36 -7.00 -0.85
N VAL A 115 12.81 -7.58 -1.90
CA VAL A 115 12.92 -9.01 -2.20
C VAL A 115 14.38 -9.42 -2.42
N GLY A 116 15.17 -8.56 -3.09
CA GLY A 116 16.61 -8.77 -3.30
C GLY A 116 17.43 -8.86 -2.00
N GLN A 117 16.99 -8.18 -0.95
CA GLN A 117 17.63 -8.20 0.39
C GLN A 117 17.17 -9.37 1.27
N MET A 118 16.05 -10.01 0.93
CA MET A 118 15.50 -11.14 1.69
C MET A 118 16.24 -12.43 1.38
N LYS A 119 16.39 -13.27 2.39
CA LYS A 119 16.88 -14.65 2.22
C LYS A 119 15.75 -15.57 1.78
N GLU A 120 16.11 -16.71 1.24
CA GLU A 120 15.15 -17.75 0.90
C GLU A 120 14.38 -18.22 2.14
N GLY A 121 13.06 -18.29 2.02
CA GLY A 121 12.15 -18.66 3.10
C GLY A 121 11.71 -17.51 3.99
N GLU A 122 12.32 -16.33 3.89
CA GLU A 122 11.93 -15.17 4.71
C GLU A 122 10.56 -14.60 4.31
N THR A 123 9.86 -14.06 5.32
CA THR A 123 8.62 -13.31 5.18
C THR A 123 8.83 -11.86 5.62
N ALA A 124 8.33 -10.91 4.84
CA ALA A 124 8.37 -9.49 5.18
C ALA A 124 6.96 -8.88 5.26
N LEU A 125 6.76 -7.99 6.23
CA LEU A 125 5.66 -7.05 6.25
C LEU A 125 6.11 -5.75 5.59
N VAL A 126 5.32 -5.25 4.62
CA VAL A 126 5.58 -3.99 3.92
C VAL A 126 4.36 -3.11 4.05
N VAL A 127 4.48 -1.99 4.78
CA VAL A 127 3.37 -1.06 5.02
C VAL A 127 3.45 0.13 4.07
N SER A 128 2.39 0.32 3.31
CA SER A 128 2.24 1.39 2.33
C SER A 128 0.80 1.93 2.33
N HIS A 129 0.31 2.37 1.20
CA HIS A 129 -0.94 3.10 1.06
C HIS A 129 -1.84 2.49 -0.02
N ALA A 130 -3.15 2.73 0.06
CA ALA A 130 -4.13 2.10 -0.81
C ALA A 130 -3.85 2.32 -2.31
N THR A 131 -3.64 3.55 -2.75
CA THR A 131 -3.43 3.85 -4.18
C THR A 131 -2.05 3.37 -4.64
N ALA A 132 -1.01 3.53 -3.82
CA ALA A 132 0.33 3.04 -4.16
C ALA A 132 0.35 1.51 -4.32
N ILE A 133 -0.31 0.77 -3.41
CA ILE A 133 -0.45 -0.69 -3.51
C ILE A 133 -1.23 -1.08 -4.77
N CYS A 134 -2.37 -0.41 -5.04
CA CYS A 134 -3.14 -0.70 -6.25
C CYS A 134 -2.36 -0.42 -7.53
N ALA A 135 -1.57 0.65 -7.56
CA ALA A 135 -0.69 0.94 -8.70
C ALA A 135 0.35 -0.19 -8.92
N TYR A 136 0.96 -0.69 -7.84
CA TYR A 136 1.85 -1.85 -7.93
C TYR A 136 1.14 -3.10 -8.48
N LEU A 137 -0.08 -3.37 -7.99
CA LEU A 137 -0.87 -4.52 -8.42
C LEU A 137 -1.28 -4.47 -9.90
N LEU A 138 -1.32 -3.29 -10.53
CA LEU A 138 -1.57 -3.16 -11.98
C LEU A 138 -0.54 -3.88 -12.85
N SER A 139 0.62 -4.25 -12.29
CA SER A 139 1.60 -5.09 -12.99
C SER A 139 1.14 -6.54 -13.14
N TYR A 140 0.19 -7.00 -12.35
CA TYR A 140 -0.21 -8.40 -12.23
C TYR A 140 -1.72 -8.63 -12.25
N CYS A 141 -2.49 -7.58 -11.96
CA CYS A 141 -3.93 -7.65 -11.73
C CYS A 141 -4.70 -6.71 -12.63
N GLU A 142 -5.96 -7.02 -12.84
CA GLU A 142 -6.96 -6.11 -13.40
C GLU A 142 -7.68 -5.38 -12.28
N ILE A 143 -7.85 -4.07 -12.40
CA ILE A 143 -8.56 -3.23 -11.43
C ILE A 143 -9.70 -2.51 -12.14
N GLU A 144 -10.92 -2.74 -11.66
CA GLU A 144 -12.15 -2.10 -12.13
C GLU A 144 -12.76 -1.27 -11.01
N VAL A 145 -13.06 0.01 -11.27
CA VAL A 145 -13.78 0.86 -10.32
C VAL A 145 -15.25 0.47 -10.31
N LYS A 146 -15.78 0.17 -9.13
CA LYS A 146 -17.19 -0.17 -8.91
C LYS A 146 -18.01 1.00 -8.41
N ASP A 147 -17.44 1.80 -7.52
CA ASP A 147 -18.07 3.00 -6.96
C ASP A 147 -16.98 4.03 -6.64
N ALA A 148 -16.86 5.06 -7.48
CA ALA A 148 -15.83 6.07 -7.31
C ALA A 148 -16.04 6.94 -6.07
N ALA A 149 -17.31 7.24 -5.72
CA ALA A 149 -17.64 8.06 -4.55
C ALA A 149 -17.21 7.38 -3.24
N ASN A 150 -17.35 6.06 -3.15
CA ASN A 150 -16.95 5.25 -2.01
C ASN A 150 -15.57 4.60 -2.17
N LYS A 151 -14.85 4.89 -3.25
CA LYS A 151 -13.53 4.31 -3.56
C LYS A 151 -13.54 2.78 -3.57
N ALA A 152 -14.66 2.20 -4.02
CA ALA A 152 -14.81 0.77 -4.17
C ALA A 152 -14.28 0.30 -5.53
N ARG A 153 -13.52 -0.78 -5.51
CA ARG A 153 -12.90 -1.37 -6.70
C ARG A 153 -12.92 -2.89 -6.62
N LYS A 154 -12.92 -3.52 -7.78
CA LYS A 154 -12.72 -4.95 -7.91
C LYS A 154 -11.32 -5.18 -8.44
N ILE A 155 -10.54 -6.00 -7.74
CA ILE A 155 -9.21 -6.42 -8.16
C ILE A 155 -9.25 -7.91 -8.45
N SER A 156 -8.77 -8.30 -9.62
CA SER A 156 -8.71 -9.69 -10.06
C SER A 156 -7.31 -10.09 -10.49
N PHE A 157 -6.88 -11.27 -10.07
CA PHE A 157 -5.62 -11.89 -10.44
C PHE A 157 -5.90 -13.20 -11.18
N HIS A 158 -5.48 -13.30 -12.44
CA HIS A 158 -5.77 -14.44 -13.32
C HIS A 158 -7.26 -14.83 -13.30
N GLY A 159 -8.16 -13.83 -13.39
CA GLY A 159 -9.60 -14.02 -13.38
C GLY A 159 -10.23 -14.33 -12.02
N LYS A 160 -9.42 -14.51 -10.97
CA LYS A 160 -9.90 -14.70 -9.60
C LYS A 160 -10.00 -13.35 -8.89
N GLU A 161 -11.16 -13.07 -8.33
CA GLU A 161 -11.40 -11.90 -7.50
C GLU A 161 -10.61 -12.00 -6.18
N ILE A 162 -9.78 -10.99 -5.88
CA ILE A 162 -9.00 -10.89 -4.64
C ILE A 162 -9.42 -9.73 -3.75
N LEU A 163 -10.16 -8.76 -4.29
CA LEU A 163 -10.80 -7.68 -3.54
C LEU A 163 -12.04 -7.21 -4.28
N ASN A 164 -13.12 -6.95 -3.56
CA ASN A 164 -14.33 -6.32 -4.09
C ASN A 164 -14.91 -5.37 -3.03
N GLY A 165 -14.82 -4.06 -3.26
CA GLY A 165 -15.24 -3.02 -2.34
C GLY A 165 -14.11 -2.05 -2.00
N ARG A 166 -14.17 -1.46 -0.81
CA ARG A 166 -13.10 -0.59 -0.31
C ARG A 166 -11.90 -1.42 0.16
N PHE A 167 -10.71 -0.91 -0.15
CA PHE A 167 -9.48 -1.43 0.42
C PHE A 167 -9.38 -0.99 1.88
N GLN A 168 -9.60 -1.91 2.83
CA GLN A 168 -9.71 -1.60 4.25
C GLN A 168 -8.36 -1.24 4.89
N PRO A 169 -8.35 -0.37 5.94
CA PRO A 169 -7.15 -0.11 6.74
C PRO A 169 -6.59 -1.38 7.38
N ALA A 170 -5.27 -1.47 7.47
CA ALA A 170 -4.54 -2.61 8.03
C ALA A 170 -4.85 -3.96 7.36
N ASP A 171 -5.36 -3.92 6.12
CA ASP A 171 -5.54 -5.06 5.25
C ASP A 171 -4.53 -5.03 4.11
N GLY A 172 -4.42 -6.09 3.34
CA GLY A 172 -3.44 -6.16 2.27
C GLY A 172 -3.44 -7.47 1.51
N PHE A 173 -2.33 -7.71 0.83
CA PHE A 173 -2.18 -8.84 -0.09
C PHE A 173 -0.90 -9.62 0.22
N GLU A 174 -1.01 -10.94 0.27
CA GLU A 174 0.13 -11.83 0.30
C GLU A 174 0.67 -12.01 -1.11
N ILE A 175 1.97 -11.78 -1.29
CA ILE A 175 2.65 -11.91 -2.57
C ILE A 175 3.80 -12.90 -2.40
N LEU A 176 3.81 -13.91 -3.25
CA LEU A 176 4.83 -14.96 -3.27
C LEU A 176 5.79 -14.70 -4.42
N PHE A 177 7.08 -14.79 -4.12
CA PHE A 177 8.15 -14.67 -5.11
C PHE A 177 8.86 -16.04 -5.21
N GLU A 178 8.65 -16.69 -6.34
CA GLU A 178 9.36 -17.93 -6.66
C GLU A 178 10.80 -17.60 -7.10
N ASN A 179 11.70 -18.53 -6.86
CA ASN A 179 13.05 -18.42 -7.42
C ASN A 179 13.00 -18.82 -8.90
N ASP A 180 13.64 -18.03 -9.74
CA ASP A 180 13.93 -18.41 -11.13
C ASP A 180 14.92 -19.59 -11.17
#